data_2eb09b9776fdb25aa5783dafdd7b228f
#
_entry.id   2eb09b9776fdb25aa5783dafdd7b228f
#
_cell.length_a   1.000
_cell.length_b   1.000
_cell.length_c   1.000
_cell.angle_alpha   90.00
_cell.angle_beta   90.00
_cell.angle_gamma   90.00
#
_symmetry.space_group_name_H-M   'P 1'
#
loop_
_entity.id
_entity.type
_entity.pdbx_description
1 polymer ?
#
loop_
_entity_poly.entity_id
_entity_poly.type
_entity_poly.pdbx_seq_one_letter_code
_entity_poly.pdbx_strand_id
1 'polypeptide(L)'
;MREGPMKVGVISKKPTYWSTKALLKAIRKQGHEPTFIKTDEVRLVVAGKDEAIFDGISLRSQDVLIPRIGRSMTDFGKMLLRQLELMHVRTTLTSDGLITARNKFLALQSLREAGVAVPRSILLASRPNLVEAGHLVRYPAVLKILSGTQGVGVMRVKSLEETASIVDTLKFFGEVVCLQEYIPNPGVDIRALVVGDRVVGSMKRVAPHNEWRANIHLGAKGVPVELDDHAKEVAVRATRAVGLEISGVDMIFRGDTPYVLEVNASPGFRGLLEATGVNAADAMVEYAVHKAKAGDPKPP
;
A
#
# COMPACT_ATOMS: atom_id res chain seq x y z
N MET A 1 19.10 8.55 25.04
CA MET A 1 18.17 7.55 24.39
C MET A 1 17.42 6.84 25.50
N ARG A 2 16.08 6.73 25.43
CA ARG A 2 15.34 5.93 26.42
C ARG A 2 15.75 4.46 26.30
N GLU A 3 16.42 3.94 27.31
CA GLU A 3 16.65 2.51 27.48
C GLU A 3 15.46 1.96 28.27
N GLY A 4 14.59 1.21 27.62
CA GLY A 4 13.44 0.58 28.27
C GLY A 4 12.33 0.20 27.29
N PRO A 5 11.32 -0.55 27.78
CA PRO A 5 10.14 -0.90 26.98
C PRO A 5 9.46 0.33 26.41
N MET A 6 9.13 0.30 25.13
CA MET A 6 8.38 1.35 24.44
C MET A 6 6.91 0.95 24.30
N LYS A 7 6.01 1.93 24.36
CA LYS A 7 4.59 1.76 24.07
C LYS A 7 4.36 1.87 22.57
N VAL A 8 4.08 0.72 21.93
CA VAL A 8 3.90 0.63 20.49
C VAL A 8 2.43 0.32 20.18
N GLY A 9 1.74 1.28 19.61
CA GLY A 9 0.33 1.13 19.24
C GLY A 9 0.16 0.58 17.83
N VAL A 10 -0.75 -0.39 17.65
CA VAL A 10 -1.18 -0.88 16.34
C VAL A 10 -2.60 -0.39 16.09
N ILE A 11 -2.76 0.52 15.13
CA ILE A 11 -4.08 1.04 14.72
C ILE A 11 -4.64 0.10 13.65
N SER A 12 -5.77 -0.55 13.92
CA SER A 12 -6.41 -1.48 12.98
C SER A 12 -7.90 -1.63 13.27
N LYS A 13 -8.69 -2.06 12.27
CA LYS A 13 -10.14 -2.22 12.43
C LYS A 13 -10.53 -3.36 13.37
N LYS A 14 -9.76 -4.46 13.38
CA LYS A 14 -10.08 -5.65 14.22
C LYS A 14 -8.81 -6.25 14.81
N PRO A 15 -8.81 -6.59 16.11
CA PRO A 15 -7.68 -7.27 16.75
C PRO A 15 -7.50 -8.69 16.22
N THR A 16 -8.56 -9.28 15.64
CA THR A 16 -8.56 -10.64 15.10
C THR A 16 -7.91 -10.77 13.74
N TYR A 17 -7.63 -9.68 13.04
CA TYR A 17 -6.90 -9.75 11.77
C TYR A 17 -5.52 -10.35 11.99
N TRP A 18 -5.15 -11.28 11.11
CA TRP A 18 -3.88 -12.00 11.21
C TRP A 18 -2.67 -11.03 11.33
N SER A 19 -2.61 -10.00 10.49
CA SER A 19 -1.52 -9.01 10.52
C SER A 19 -1.48 -8.20 11.82
N THR A 20 -2.64 -7.88 12.40
CA THR A 20 -2.74 -7.19 13.69
C THR A 20 -2.18 -8.09 14.81
N LYS A 21 -2.62 -9.36 14.86
CA LYS A 21 -2.11 -10.33 15.82
C LYS A 21 -0.61 -10.53 15.69
N ALA A 22 -0.10 -10.65 14.45
CA ALA A 22 1.33 -10.83 14.19
C ALA A 22 2.16 -9.64 14.71
N LEU A 23 1.71 -8.39 14.46
CA LEU A 23 2.38 -7.18 14.97
C LEU A 23 2.35 -7.12 16.50
N LEU A 24 1.19 -7.32 17.14
CA LEU A 24 1.09 -7.32 18.60
C LEU A 24 1.97 -8.39 19.25
N LYS A 25 2.09 -9.58 18.61
CA LYS A 25 3.00 -10.64 19.05
C LYS A 25 4.46 -10.25 18.90
N ALA A 26 4.83 -9.62 17.76
CA ALA A 26 6.19 -9.16 17.49
C ALA A 26 6.64 -8.08 18.47
N ILE A 27 5.75 -7.13 18.82
CA ILE A 27 6.01 -6.09 19.82
C ILE A 27 6.38 -6.70 21.18
N ARG A 28 5.56 -7.68 21.66
CA ARG A 28 5.85 -8.38 22.94
C ARG A 28 7.16 -9.17 22.87
N LYS A 29 7.38 -9.88 21.75
CA LYS A 29 8.60 -10.69 21.53
C LYS A 29 9.88 -9.83 21.61
N GLN A 30 9.80 -8.57 21.18
CA GLN A 30 10.91 -7.60 21.21
C GLN A 30 11.00 -6.83 22.54
N GLY A 31 10.21 -7.19 23.56
CA GLY A 31 10.28 -6.59 24.90
C GLY A 31 9.58 -5.23 25.02
N HIS A 32 8.65 -4.92 24.10
CA HIS A 32 7.89 -3.67 24.12
C HIS A 32 6.42 -3.88 24.52
N GLU A 33 5.73 -2.79 24.91
CA GLU A 33 4.33 -2.80 25.37
C GLU A 33 3.39 -2.59 24.17
N PRO A 34 2.62 -3.60 23.74
CA PRO A 34 1.67 -3.44 22.64
C PRO A 34 0.37 -2.82 23.09
N THR A 35 -0.14 -1.88 22.33
CA THR A 35 -1.50 -1.36 22.45
C THR A 35 -2.27 -1.63 21.15
N PHE A 36 -3.42 -2.30 21.24
CA PHE A 36 -4.35 -2.36 20.11
C PHE A 36 -5.25 -1.14 20.13
N ILE A 37 -5.34 -0.41 19.02
CA ILE A 37 -6.16 0.77 18.86
C ILE A 37 -7.14 0.51 17.72
N LYS A 38 -8.43 0.44 18.05
CA LYS A 38 -9.46 0.19 17.05
C LYS A 38 -9.76 1.48 16.27
N THR A 39 -9.53 1.43 14.96
CA THR A 39 -9.57 2.62 14.09
C THR A 39 -10.87 3.41 14.19
N ASP A 40 -12.01 2.73 14.18
CA ASP A 40 -13.34 3.33 14.18
C ASP A 40 -13.87 3.73 15.59
N GLU A 41 -13.08 3.51 16.63
CA GLU A 41 -13.37 3.95 18.00
C GLU A 41 -12.48 5.12 18.45
N VAL A 42 -11.51 5.54 17.62
CA VAL A 42 -10.73 6.74 17.91
C VAL A 42 -11.59 7.97 17.72
N ARG A 43 -11.64 8.82 18.76
CA ARG A 43 -12.27 10.13 18.70
C ARG A 43 -11.23 11.20 18.39
N LEU A 44 -11.49 12.02 17.38
CA LEU A 44 -10.68 13.17 17.01
C LEU A 44 -11.32 14.42 17.57
N VAL A 45 -10.52 15.24 18.27
CA VAL A 45 -10.99 16.48 18.88
C VAL A 45 -10.17 17.65 18.34
N VAL A 46 -10.85 18.65 17.80
CA VAL A 46 -10.27 19.92 17.34
C VAL A 46 -10.91 21.02 18.20
N ALA A 47 -10.32 21.29 19.37
CA ALA A 47 -10.81 22.33 20.29
C ALA A 47 -9.73 22.67 21.33
N GLY A 48 -9.20 23.87 21.29
CA GLY A 48 -8.16 24.36 22.22
C GLY A 48 -6.84 23.61 22.10
N LYS A 49 -6.83 22.31 22.39
CA LYS A 49 -5.73 21.39 22.16
C LYS A 49 -6.23 20.20 21.33
N ASP A 50 -5.56 19.97 20.21
CA ASP A 50 -5.88 18.85 19.34
C ASP A 50 -5.60 17.52 20.01
N GLU A 51 -6.55 16.57 19.95
CA GLU A 51 -6.44 15.25 20.56
C GLU A 51 -6.99 14.14 19.66
N ALA A 52 -6.34 12.98 19.74
CA ALA A 52 -6.86 11.70 19.26
C ALA A 52 -6.94 10.76 20.46
N ILE A 53 -8.14 10.31 20.80
CA ILE A 53 -8.46 9.60 22.04
C ILE A 53 -9.04 8.23 21.71
N PHE A 54 -8.47 7.19 22.30
CA PHE A 54 -9.00 5.84 22.27
C PHE A 54 -9.13 5.31 23.69
N ASP A 55 -10.30 4.78 24.03
CA ASP A 55 -10.63 4.25 25.37
C ASP A 55 -10.27 5.23 26.52
N GLY A 56 -10.60 6.52 26.32
CA GLY A 56 -10.31 7.59 27.27
C GLY A 56 -8.86 8.04 27.36
N ILE A 57 -7.95 7.40 26.60
CA ILE A 57 -6.51 7.68 26.65
C ILE A 57 -6.07 8.41 25.40
N SER A 58 -5.34 9.52 25.55
CA SER A 58 -4.71 10.23 24.43
C SER A 58 -3.64 9.38 23.75
N LEU A 59 -3.66 9.35 22.42
CA LEU A 59 -2.64 8.64 21.64
C LEU A 59 -1.23 9.27 21.74
N ARG A 60 -1.10 10.45 22.34
CA ARG A 60 0.21 11.02 22.72
C ARG A 60 0.97 10.16 23.74
N SER A 61 0.26 9.26 24.43
CA SER A 61 0.88 8.33 25.40
C SER A 61 1.66 7.20 24.71
N GLN A 62 1.52 7.02 23.41
CA GLN A 62 2.27 6.03 22.63
C GLN A 62 3.60 6.62 22.17
N ASP A 63 4.69 5.83 22.25
CA ASP A 63 6.00 6.24 21.72
C ASP A 63 6.01 6.21 20.18
N VAL A 64 5.31 5.24 19.56
CA VAL A 64 5.13 5.12 18.13
C VAL A 64 3.86 4.33 17.79
N LEU A 65 3.27 4.66 16.64
CA LEU A 65 2.09 3.98 16.11
C LEU A 65 2.39 3.30 14.77
N ILE A 66 1.88 2.10 14.59
CA ILE A 66 1.90 1.33 13.34
C ILE A 66 0.48 1.28 12.77
N PRO A 67 0.10 2.22 11.90
CA PRO A 67 -1.23 2.25 11.32
C PRO A 67 -1.41 1.15 10.25
N ARG A 68 -2.52 0.42 10.37
CA ARG A 68 -3.00 -0.59 9.42
C ARG A 68 -4.37 -0.16 8.90
N ILE A 69 -4.40 0.93 8.16
CA ILE A 69 -5.64 1.51 7.65
C ILE A 69 -6.16 0.68 6.49
N GLY A 70 -7.32 0.07 6.67
CA GLY A 70 -8.04 -0.63 5.62
C GLY A 70 -8.70 0.35 4.64
N ARG A 71 -9.05 -0.15 3.43
CA ARG A 71 -9.65 0.69 2.40
C ARG A 71 -10.97 1.36 2.84
N SER A 72 -11.86 0.61 3.50
CA SER A 72 -13.13 1.13 3.99
C SER A 72 -13.00 2.25 5.03
N MET A 73 -11.79 2.52 5.50
CA MET A 73 -11.47 3.54 6.49
C MET A 73 -10.48 4.58 5.95
N THR A 74 -10.34 4.70 4.63
CA THR A 74 -9.32 5.60 4.04
C THR A 74 -9.57 7.05 4.43
N ASP A 75 -10.80 7.56 4.31
CA ASP A 75 -11.11 8.95 4.61
C ASP A 75 -10.95 9.26 6.11
N PHE A 76 -11.47 8.39 6.98
CA PHE A 76 -11.25 8.55 8.42
C PHE A 76 -9.76 8.39 8.77
N GLY A 77 -9.10 7.41 8.17
CA GLY A 77 -7.66 7.16 8.37
C GLY A 77 -6.79 8.36 7.98
N LYS A 78 -7.15 9.06 6.88
CA LYS A 78 -6.51 10.32 6.49
C LYS A 78 -6.64 11.37 7.60
N MET A 79 -7.85 11.60 8.09
CA MET A 79 -8.09 12.57 9.16
C MET A 79 -7.38 12.19 10.45
N LEU A 80 -7.39 10.91 10.81
CA LEU A 80 -6.68 10.39 11.98
C LEU A 80 -5.16 10.61 11.86
N LEU A 81 -4.56 10.24 10.73
CA LEU A 81 -3.13 10.42 10.53
C LEU A 81 -2.75 11.90 10.54
N ARG A 82 -3.54 12.75 9.87
CA ARG A 82 -3.32 14.21 9.92
C ARG A 82 -3.39 14.76 11.33
N GLN A 83 -4.36 14.31 12.14
CA GLN A 83 -4.46 14.70 13.55
C GLN A 83 -3.22 14.25 14.35
N LEU A 84 -2.75 13.01 14.13
CA LEU A 84 -1.54 12.50 14.78
C LEU A 84 -0.29 13.30 14.39
N GLU A 85 -0.18 13.72 13.13
CA GLU A 85 0.90 14.61 12.65
C GLU A 85 0.87 15.96 13.37
N LEU A 86 -0.30 16.61 13.45
CA LEU A 86 -0.50 17.88 14.18
C LEU A 86 -0.20 17.73 15.68
N MET A 87 -0.49 16.57 16.23
CA MET A 87 -0.16 16.22 17.61
C MET A 87 1.31 15.84 17.79
N HIS A 88 2.11 15.76 16.74
CA HIS A 88 3.49 15.28 16.76
C HIS A 88 3.64 13.86 17.34
N VAL A 89 2.66 13.00 17.11
CA VAL A 89 2.74 11.58 17.46
C VAL A 89 3.44 10.84 16.32
N ARG A 90 4.45 10.06 16.66
CA ARG A 90 5.21 9.29 15.65
C ARG A 90 4.39 8.15 15.08
N THR A 91 4.36 8.07 13.75
CA THR A 91 3.69 6.98 13.02
C THR A 91 4.59 6.44 11.92
N THR A 92 4.36 5.20 11.49
CA THR A 92 5.02 4.60 10.31
C THR A 92 4.25 4.84 9.01
N LEU A 93 3.25 5.71 9.02
CA LEU A 93 2.41 6.05 7.87
C LEU A 93 1.91 7.49 8.03
N THR A 94 2.11 8.31 7.01
CA THR A 94 1.60 9.68 6.96
C THR A 94 0.24 9.75 6.27
N SER A 95 -0.48 10.87 6.49
CA SER A 95 -1.75 11.15 5.81
C SER A 95 -1.56 11.24 4.29
N ASP A 96 -0.51 11.93 3.83
CA ASP A 96 -0.23 12.11 2.41
C ASP A 96 0.23 10.81 1.74
N GLY A 97 1.09 10.03 2.42
CA GLY A 97 1.49 8.71 1.94
C GLY A 97 0.31 7.75 1.79
N LEU A 98 -0.64 7.77 2.74
CA LEU A 98 -1.87 6.99 2.64
C LEU A 98 -2.68 7.37 1.40
N ILE A 99 -2.89 8.68 1.16
CA ILE A 99 -3.71 9.17 0.04
C ILE A 99 -3.04 8.86 -1.29
N THR A 100 -1.75 9.17 -1.42
CA THR A 100 -0.99 8.90 -2.64
C THR A 100 -1.03 7.41 -3.00
N ALA A 101 -0.75 6.54 -2.03
CA ALA A 101 -0.79 5.10 -2.27
C ALA A 101 -2.20 4.55 -2.55
N ARG A 102 -3.25 5.19 -2.04
CA ARG A 102 -4.65 4.77 -2.28
C ARG A 102 -5.20 5.21 -3.62
N ASN A 103 -4.68 6.27 -4.19
CA ASN A 103 -5.04 6.72 -5.54
C ASN A 103 -4.05 6.15 -6.56
N LYS A 104 -4.50 5.17 -7.33
CA LYS A 104 -3.65 4.49 -8.32
C LYS A 104 -2.96 5.43 -9.30
N PHE A 105 -3.65 6.52 -9.71
CA PHE A 105 -3.07 7.45 -10.69
C PHE A 105 -2.08 8.40 -10.04
N LEU A 106 -2.36 8.94 -8.85
CA LEU A 106 -1.38 9.74 -8.09
C LEU A 106 -0.12 8.93 -7.78
N ALA A 107 -0.27 7.67 -7.38
CA ALA A 107 0.88 6.79 -7.17
C ALA A 107 1.73 6.64 -8.44
N LEU A 108 1.10 6.42 -9.62
CA LEU A 108 1.83 6.33 -10.89
C LEU A 108 2.56 7.63 -11.25
N GLN A 109 1.96 8.79 -10.97
CA GLN A 109 2.61 10.09 -11.19
C GLN A 109 3.85 10.24 -10.32
N SER A 110 3.74 9.98 -9.01
CA SER A 110 4.88 10.03 -8.07
C SER A 110 5.98 9.04 -8.44
N LEU A 111 5.62 7.82 -8.82
CA LEU A 111 6.57 6.81 -9.30
C LEU A 111 7.33 7.29 -10.54
N ARG A 112 6.61 7.84 -11.51
CA ARG A 112 7.20 8.33 -12.77
C ARG A 112 8.15 9.51 -12.52
N GLU A 113 7.78 10.43 -11.65
CA GLU A 113 8.61 11.56 -11.23
C GLU A 113 9.92 11.08 -10.59
N ALA A 114 9.85 10.04 -9.75
CA ALA A 114 11.03 9.41 -9.14
C ALA A 114 11.85 8.51 -10.08
N GLY A 115 11.55 8.50 -11.39
CA GLY A 115 12.28 7.69 -12.37
C GLY A 115 12.02 6.18 -12.26
N VAL A 116 10.94 5.76 -11.61
CA VAL A 116 10.51 4.36 -11.54
C VAL A 116 9.72 4.02 -12.79
N ALA A 117 10.07 2.90 -13.45
CA ALA A 117 9.33 2.45 -14.60
C ALA A 117 7.92 1.98 -14.20
N VAL A 118 6.92 2.55 -14.88
CA VAL A 118 5.50 2.21 -14.72
C VAL A 118 4.89 1.95 -16.08
N PRO A 119 3.87 1.09 -16.20
CA PRO A 119 3.16 0.92 -17.46
C PRO A 119 2.52 2.25 -17.90
N ARG A 120 2.57 2.55 -19.20
CA ARG A 120 1.90 3.74 -19.74
C ARG A 120 0.44 3.74 -19.34
N SER A 121 -0.02 4.84 -18.76
CA SER A 121 -1.35 4.94 -18.16
C SER A 121 -2.00 6.26 -18.48
N ILE A 122 -3.27 6.24 -18.80
CA ILE A 122 -4.07 7.41 -19.18
C ILE A 122 -5.31 7.44 -18.33
N LEU A 123 -5.58 8.59 -17.71
CA LEU A 123 -6.79 8.82 -16.95
C LEU A 123 -7.89 9.33 -17.86
N LEU A 124 -9.04 8.69 -17.85
CA LEU A 124 -10.19 9.02 -18.67
C LEU A 124 -11.35 9.49 -17.79
N ALA A 125 -11.65 10.77 -17.88
CA ALA A 125 -12.82 11.36 -17.24
C ALA A 125 -14.03 11.40 -18.18
N SER A 126 -13.82 11.21 -19.51
CA SER A 126 -14.88 11.28 -20.53
C SER A 126 -14.52 10.45 -21.77
N ARG A 127 -15.54 10.11 -22.56
CA ARG A 127 -15.44 9.33 -23.81
C ARG A 127 -14.66 10.01 -24.95
N PRO A 128 -14.74 11.34 -25.18
CA PRO A 128 -14.09 11.98 -26.33
C PRO A 128 -12.58 11.67 -26.45
N ASN A 129 -11.89 11.44 -25.35
CA ASN A 129 -10.45 11.20 -25.34
C ASN A 129 -10.09 9.71 -25.52
N LEU A 130 -11.07 8.85 -25.73
CA LEU A 130 -10.86 7.40 -25.75
C LEU A 130 -10.10 6.92 -26.98
N VAL A 131 -10.36 7.54 -28.16
CA VAL A 131 -9.68 7.19 -29.42
C VAL A 131 -8.18 7.48 -29.30
N GLU A 132 -7.84 8.68 -28.85
CA GLU A 132 -6.47 9.09 -28.64
C GLU A 132 -5.78 8.22 -27.58
N ALA A 133 -6.45 7.94 -26.48
CA ALA A 133 -5.94 7.06 -25.44
C ALA A 133 -5.65 5.64 -25.96
N GLY A 134 -6.53 5.10 -26.82
CA GLY A 134 -6.34 3.80 -27.46
C GLY A 134 -5.10 3.74 -28.35
N HIS A 135 -4.79 4.82 -29.07
CA HIS A 135 -3.55 4.91 -29.86
C HIS A 135 -2.29 4.97 -28.97
N LEU A 136 -2.37 5.67 -27.85
CA LEU A 136 -1.23 5.81 -26.92
C LEU A 136 -0.92 4.53 -26.15
N VAL A 137 -1.93 3.76 -25.74
CA VAL A 137 -1.74 2.59 -24.88
C VAL A 137 -1.59 1.30 -25.67
N ARG A 138 -2.18 1.19 -26.85
CA ARG A 138 -2.27 -0.02 -27.69
C ARG A 138 -3.08 -1.15 -27.02
N TYR A 139 -3.76 -1.93 -27.82
CA TYR A 139 -4.51 -3.11 -27.37
C TYR A 139 -3.71 -4.40 -27.53
N PRO A 140 -3.91 -5.42 -26.65
CA PRO A 140 -4.81 -5.39 -25.51
C PRO A 140 -4.32 -4.42 -24.42
N ALA A 141 -5.25 -3.83 -23.66
CA ALA A 141 -4.98 -2.90 -22.60
C ALA A 141 -5.63 -3.34 -21.27
N VAL A 142 -5.28 -2.70 -20.17
CA VAL A 142 -5.87 -2.93 -18.86
C VAL A 142 -6.67 -1.69 -18.44
N LEU A 143 -7.96 -1.86 -18.23
CA LEU A 143 -8.82 -0.82 -17.68
C LEU A 143 -8.97 -1.02 -16.18
N LYS A 144 -8.70 0.03 -15.41
CA LYS A 144 -8.74 0.02 -13.95
C LYS A 144 -9.68 1.10 -13.42
N ILE A 145 -10.56 0.75 -12.50
CA ILE A 145 -11.29 1.72 -11.69
C ILE A 145 -10.34 2.24 -10.61
N LEU A 146 -10.26 3.56 -10.41
CA LEU A 146 -9.38 4.14 -9.39
C LEU A 146 -9.73 3.67 -8.00
N SER A 147 -11.04 3.54 -7.75
CA SER A 147 -11.60 3.03 -6.52
C SER A 147 -11.46 1.50 -6.33
N GLY A 148 -10.99 0.69 -7.30
CA GLY A 148 -10.87 -0.78 -7.27
C GLY A 148 -9.78 -1.32 -6.32
N THR A 149 -9.99 -2.49 -5.69
CA THR A 149 -9.03 -3.16 -4.79
C THR A 149 -8.99 -4.67 -4.99
N GLN A 150 -7.89 -5.32 -4.63
CA GLN A 150 -7.77 -6.79 -4.65
C GLN A 150 -8.08 -7.44 -6.02
N GLY A 151 -7.83 -6.70 -7.10
CA GLY A 151 -8.16 -7.14 -8.46
C GLY A 151 -9.61 -6.86 -8.89
N VAL A 152 -10.47 -6.36 -8.00
CA VAL A 152 -11.82 -5.90 -8.38
C VAL A 152 -11.70 -4.57 -9.13
N GLY A 153 -12.45 -4.44 -10.24
CA GLY A 153 -12.38 -3.25 -11.10
C GLY A 153 -11.13 -3.19 -11.98
N VAL A 154 -10.49 -4.34 -12.25
CA VAL A 154 -9.38 -4.49 -13.20
C VAL A 154 -9.83 -5.43 -14.32
N MET A 155 -9.88 -4.92 -15.54
CA MET A 155 -10.40 -5.61 -16.73
C MET A 155 -9.36 -5.55 -17.86
N ARG A 156 -9.18 -6.63 -18.59
CA ARG A 156 -8.38 -6.64 -19.81
C ARG A 156 -9.30 -6.41 -20.99
N VAL A 157 -9.05 -5.37 -21.76
CA VAL A 157 -9.82 -4.95 -22.93
C VAL A 157 -9.02 -5.18 -24.20
N LYS A 158 -9.70 -5.62 -25.28
CA LYS A 158 -9.05 -6.04 -26.53
C LYS A 158 -9.20 -5.02 -27.65
N SER A 159 -10.14 -4.09 -27.53
CA SER A 159 -10.43 -3.10 -28.56
C SER A 159 -10.92 -1.77 -27.99
N LEU A 160 -10.92 -0.76 -28.84
CA LEU A 160 -11.50 0.54 -28.54
C LEU A 160 -13.01 0.44 -28.26
N GLU A 161 -13.71 -0.37 -29.05
CA GLU A 161 -15.16 -0.56 -28.94
C GLU A 161 -15.55 -1.18 -27.59
N GLU A 162 -14.86 -2.27 -27.18
CA GLU A 162 -15.03 -2.89 -25.87
C GLU A 162 -14.76 -1.88 -24.74
N THR A 163 -13.68 -1.11 -24.87
CA THR A 163 -13.31 -0.07 -23.88
C THR A 163 -14.38 1.00 -23.79
N ALA A 164 -14.92 1.47 -24.92
CA ALA A 164 -15.97 2.50 -24.97
C ALA A 164 -17.23 2.06 -24.22
N SER A 165 -17.68 0.83 -24.47
CA SER A 165 -18.87 0.26 -23.82
C SER A 165 -18.72 0.20 -22.30
N ILE A 166 -17.53 -0.22 -21.80
CA ILE A 166 -17.25 -0.29 -20.38
C ILE A 166 -17.14 1.12 -19.76
N VAL A 167 -16.46 2.04 -20.43
CA VAL A 167 -16.29 3.43 -19.96
C VAL A 167 -17.65 4.12 -19.83
N ASP A 168 -18.55 3.96 -20.81
CA ASP A 168 -19.89 4.55 -20.76
C ASP A 168 -20.70 4.02 -19.55
N THR A 169 -20.59 2.72 -19.28
CA THR A 169 -21.25 2.11 -18.12
C THR A 169 -20.68 2.66 -16.81
N LEU A 170 -19.35 2.69 -16.66
CA LEU A 170 -18.69 3.16 -15.43
C LEU A 170 -18.92 4.65 -15.19
N LYS A 171 -18.97 5.45 -16.26
CA LYS A 171 -19.28 6.87 -16.17
C LYS A 171 -20.70 7.12 -15.64
N PHE A 172 -21.68 6.28 -16.00
CA PHE A 172 -23.03 6.37 -15.46
C PHE A 172 -23.03 6.25 -13.92
N PHE A 173 -22.09 5.48 -13.35
CA PHE A 173 -21.88 5.36 -11.91
C PHE A 173 -20.89 6.38 -11.33
N GLY A 174 -20.49 7.41 -12.08
CA GLY A 174 -19.57 8.46 -11.62
C GLY A 174 -18.12 8.02 -11.46
N GLU A 175 -17.74 6.85 -12.00
CA GLU A 175 -16.38 6.33 -11.87
C GLU A 175 -15.45 6.92 -12.92
N VAL A 176 -14.26 7.32 -12.48
CA VAL A 176 -13.13 7.68 -13.35
C VAL A 176 -12.27 6.45 -13.58
N VAL A 177 -11.86 6.23 -14.82
CA VAL A 177 -11.13 5.03 -15.21
C VAL A 177 -9.71 5.36 -15.67
N CYS A 178 -8.80 4.44 -15.41
CA CYS A 178 -7.44 4.46 -15.91
C CYS A 178 -7.28 3.36 -16.98
N LEU A 179 -6.97 3.76 -18.22
CA LEU A 179 -6.55 2.85 -19.28
C LEU A 179 -5.03 2.72 -19.22
N GLN A 180 -4.55 1.50 -19.07
CA GLN A 180 -3.13 1.20 -18.86
C GLN A 180 -2.62 0.19 -19.88
N GLU A 181 -1.39 0.36 -20.31
CA GLU A 181 -0.67 -0.61 -21.14
C GLU A 181 -0.69 -2.00 -20.51
N TYR A 182 -1.02 -3.00 -21.31
CA TYR A 182 -0.90 -4.39 -20.89
C TYR A 182 0.55 -4.85 -21.10
N ILE A 183 1.22 -5.18 -20.02
CA ILE A 183 2.52 -5.87 -20.08
C ILE A 183 2.24 -7.37 -20.05
N PRO A 184 2.56 -8.12 -21.10
CA PRO A 184 2.33 -9.55 -21.14
C PRO A 184 3.02 -10.24 -19.97
N ASN A 185 2.22 -10.88 -19.14
CA ASN A 185 2.70 -11.77 -18.11
C ASN A 185 1.77 -13.01 -18.04
N PRO A 186 2.27 -14.19 -17.79
CA PRO A 186 1.45 -15.41 -17.73
C PRO A 186 0.74 -15.58 -16.38
N GLY A 187 0.05 -14.55 -15.89
CA GLY A 187 -0.59 -14.56 -14.57
C GLY A 187 0.40 -14.53 -13.40
N VAL A 188 1.54 -13.88 -13.61
CA VAL A 188 2.62 -13.82 -12.61
C VAL A 188 2.98 -12.39 -12.32
N ASP A 189 3.04 -12.02 -11.04
CA ASP A 189 3.68 -10.81 -10.59
C ASP A 189 4.59 -11.07 -9.38
N ILE A 190 5.34 -10.07 -9.00
CA ILE A 190 6.22 -10.11 -7.83
C ILE A 190 5.76 -9.10 -6.82
N ARG A 191 5.61 -9.54 -5.57
CA ARG A 191 5.43 -8.67 -4.43
C ARG A 191 6.70 -8.59 -3.61
N ALA A 192 7.30 -7.40 -3.56
CA ALA A 192 8.34 -7.06 -2.60
C ALA A 192 7.73 -6.37 -1.38
N LEU A 193 8.14 -6.77 -0.18
CA LEU A 193 7.79 -6.08 1.06
C LEU A 193 8.95 -5.20 1.48
N VAL A 194 8.72 -3.91 1.54
CA VAL A 194 9.70 -2.89 1.93
C VAL A 194 9.41 -2.42 3.35
N VAL A 195 10.46 -2.30 4.15
CA VAL A 195 10.42 -1.69 5.49
C VAL A 195 11.63 -0.77 5.61
N GLY A 196 11.37 0.53 5.75
CA GLY A 196 12.40 1.55 5.73
C GLY A 196 13.11 1.62 4.38
N ASP A 197 14.38 1.30 4.37
CA ASP A 197 15.29 1.39 3.24
C ASP A 197 15.65 0.03 2.60
N ARG A 198 14.97 -1.04 3.01
CA ARG A 198 15.28 -2.40 2.52
C ARG A 198 14.05 -3.23 2.17
N VAL A 199 14.22 -4.12 1.22
CA VAL A 199 13.27 -5.22 0.96
C VAL A 199 13.53 -6.31 2.01
N VAL A 200 12.52 -6.58 2.85
CA VAL A 200 12.60 -7.60 3.91
C VAL A 200 12.23 -8.99 3.42
N GLY A 201 11.58 -9.07 2.28
CA GLY A 201 11.27 -10.32 1.61
C GLY A 201 10.48 -10.10 0.34
N SER A 202 10.51 -11.07 -0.56
CA SER A 202 9.80 -11.03 -1.82
C SER A 202 9.23 -12.39 -2.19
N MET A 203 8.09 -12.36 -2.88
CA MET A 203 7.43 -13.56 -3.38
C MET A 203 6.90 -13.33 -4.79
N LYS A 204 7.01 -14.33 -5.61
CA LYS A 204 6.32 -14.46 -6.88
C LYS A 204 4.90 -14.92 -6.60
N ARG A 205 3.89 -14.21 -7.10
CA ARG A 205 2.50 -14.65 -7.03
C ARG A 205 2.12 -15.26 -8.36
N VAL A 206 1.60 -16.47 -8.34
CA VAL A 206 1.22 -17.22 -9.53
C VAL A 206 -0.29 -17.43 -9.50
N ALA A 207 -0.98 -16.86 -10.46
CA ALA A 207 -2.42 -16.99 -10.63
C ALA A 207 -2.83 -18.44 -10.91
N PRO A 208 -4.04 -18.86 -10.53
CA PRO A 208 -4.58 -20.15 -10.93
C PRO A 208 -4.82 -20.20 -12.44
N HIS A 209 -5.00 -21.42 -12.97
CA HIS A 209 -5.27 -21.62 -14.40
C HIS A 209 -6.45 -20.78 -14.86
N ASN A 210 -6.32 -20.14 -16.02
CA ASN A 210 -7.30 -19.21 -16.64
C ASN A 210 -7.50 -17.85 -15.93
N GLU A 211 -6.72 -17.50 -14.91
CA GLU A 211 -6.70 -16.16 -14.32
C GLU A 211 -5.38 -15.46 -14.69
N TRP A 212 -5.46 -14.23 -15.14
CA TRP A 212 -4.29 -13.43 -15.53
C TRP A 212 -3.85 -12.44 -14.42
N ARG A 213 -4.70 -12.25 -13.40
CA ARG A 213 -4.42 -11.41 -12.23
C ARG A 213 -3.81 -12.26 -11.11
N ALA A 214 -2.62 -11.92 -10.68
CA ALA A 214 -1.86 -12.68 -9.68
C ALA A 214 -2.18 -12.31 -8.22
N ASN A 215 -3.41 -11.87 -7.93
CA ASN A 215 -3.81 -11.48 -6.59
C ASN A 215 -4.06 -12.70 -5.68
N ILE A 216 -3.48 -12.73 -4.48
CA ILE A 216 -3.69 -13.82 -3.49
C ILE A 216 -5.18 -14.04 -3.18
N HIS A 217 -5.97 -12.96 -3.10
CA HIS A 217 -7.41 -13.03 -2.87
C HIS A 217 -8.20 -13.71 -4.01
N LEU A 218 -7.60 -13.81 -5.19
CA LEU A 218 -8.15 -14.55 -6.35
C LEU A 218 -7.59 -15.98 -6.43
N GLY A 219 -6.94 -16.47 -5.39
CA GLY A 219 -6.41 -17.84 -5.32
C GLY A 219 -4.99 -18.00 -5.83
N ALA A 220 -4.26 -16.91 -6.10
CA ALA A 220 -2.86 -17.01 -6.47
C ALA A 220 -2.00 -17.62 -5.35
N LYS A 221 -0.99 -18.40 -5.73
CA LYS A 221 -0.03 -19.02 -4.80
C LYS A 221 1.23 -18.16 -4.72
N GLY A 222 1.72 -17.95 -3.50
CA GLY A 222 3.01 -17.34 -3.25
C GLY A 222 4.13 -18.37 -3.39
N VAL A 223 5.19 -18.02 -4.12
CA VAL A 223 6.42 -18.81 -4.27
C VAL A 223 7.60 -17.93 -3.91
N PRO A 224 8.59 -18.39 -3.15
CA PRO A 224 9.77 -17.59 -2.82
C PRO A 224 10.47 -17.12 -4.11
N VAL A 225 10.92 -15.88 -4.11
CA VAL A 225 11.79 -15.36 -5.15
C VAL A 225 12.80 -14.41 -4.53
N GLU A 226 14.05 -14.52 -4.93
CA GLU A 226 15.07 -13.54 -4.60
C GLU A 226 15.13 -12.51 -5.72
N LEU A 227 15.07 -11.23 -5.34
CA LEU A 227 15.23 -10.11 -6.27
C LEU A 227 16.71 -9.77 -6.39
N ASP A 228 17.12 -9.37 -7.58
CA ASP A 228 18.41 -8.72 -7.77
C ASP A 228 18.45 -7.33 -7.10
N ASP A 229 19.63 -6.75 -7.01
CA ASP A 229 19.82 -5.48 -6.31
C ASP A 229 19.12 -4.32 -7.02
N HIS A 230 19.02 -4.37 -8.35
CA HIS A 230 18.28 -3.37 -9.12
C HIS A 230 16.78 -3.38 -8.79
N ALA A 231 16.14 -4.54 -8.77
CA ALA A 231 14.73 -4.67 -8.42
C ALA A 231 14.46 -4.32 -6.95
N LYS A 232 15.39 -4.65 -6.03
CA LYS A 232 15.31 -4.21 -4.63
C LYS A 232 15.36 -2.69 -4.52
N GLU A 233 16.30 -2.05 -5.22
CA GLU A 233 16.43 -0.59 -5.25
C GLU A 233 15.17 0.08 -5.83
N VAL A 234 14.63 -0.45 -6.93
CA VAL A 234 13.37 0.03 -7.53
C VAL A 234 12.22 -0.07 -6.53
N ALA A 235 12.10 -1.18 -5.77
CA ALA A 235 11.05 -1.33 -4.77
C ALA A 235 11.18 -0.31 -3.62
N VAL A 236 12.39 -0.07 -3.12
CA VAL A 236 12.64 0.95 -2.07
C VAL A 236 12.36 2.35 -2.60
N ARG A 237 12.83 2.69 -3.80
CA ARG A 237 12.58 3.99 -4.45
C ARG A 237 11.09 4.21 -4.69
N ALA A 238 10.36 3.19 -5.13
CA ALA A 238 8.92 3.23 -5.30
C ALA A 238 8.17 3.50 -3.98
N THR A 239 8.62 2.88 -2.90
CA THR A 239 8.06 3.09 -1.55
C THR A 239 8.21 4.54 -1.12
N ARG A 240 9.42 5.09 -1.27
CA ARG A 240 9.72 6.50 -0.93
C ARG A 240 8.97 7.49 -1.81
N ALA A 241 8.87 7.20 -3.12
CA ALA A 241 8.19 8.07 -4.09
C ALA A 241 6.72 8.33 -3.74
N VAL A 242 6.04 7.37 -3.14
CA VAL A 242 4.65 7.53 -2.69
C VAL A 242 4.53 7.98 -1.23
N GLY A 243 5.64 8.37 -0.59
CA GLY A 243 5.66 8.85 0.79
C GLY A 243 5.43 7.77 1.84
N LEU A 244 5.81 6.53 1.56
CA LEU A 244 5.65 5.41 2.48
C LEU A 244 6.99 4.96 3.09
N GLU A 245 6.92 4.41 4.30
CA GLU A 245 8.05 3.79 4.98
C GLU A 245 7.91 2.26 5.03
N ILE A 246 6.68 1.77 5.03
CA ILE A 246 6.34 0.34 4.98
C ILE A 246 5.36 0.13 3.86
N SER A 247 5.71 -0.70 2.90
CA SER A 247 4.86 -0.95 1.75
C SER A 247 4.98 -2.37 1.16
N GLY A 248 3.97 -2.74 0.38
CA GLY A 248 4.05 -3.87 -0.54
C GLY A 248 4.09 -3.36 -1.97
N VAL A 249 5.19 -3.56 -2.65
CA VAL A 249 5.40 -3.12 -4.04
C VAL A 249 5.09 -4.28 -4.98
N ASP A 250 4.14 -4.08 -5.88
CA ASP A 250 3.76 -5.05 -6.89
C ASP A 250 4.45 -4.71 -8.22
N MET A 251 5.21 -5.64 -8.75
CA MET A 251 6.03 -5.47 -9.96
C MET A 251 5.77 -6.59 -10.96
N ILE A 252 5.89 -6.23 -12.24
CA ILE A 252 6.04 -7.19 -13.35
C ILE A 252 7.28 -6.83 -14.15
N PHE A 253 7.83 -7.80 -14.88
CA PHE A 253 9.05 -7.59 -15.63
C PHE A 253 8.79 -7.58 -17.14
N ARG A 254 9.45 -6.68 -17.86
CA ARG A 254 9.59 -6.69 -19.32
C ARG A 254 11.09 -6.86 -19.61
N GLY A 255 11.50 -8.07 -19.99
CA GLY A 255 12.90 -8.44 -19.93
C GLY A 255 13.40 -8.29 -18.49
N ASP A 256 14.53 -7.62 -18.30
CA ASP A 256 15.14 -7.38 -16.98
C ASP A 256 14.61 -6.10 -16.29
N THR A 257 13.71 -5.36 -16.93
CA THR A 257 13.20 -4.11 -16.37
C THR A 257 11.98 -4.35 -15.49
N PRO A 258 12.05 -4.05 -14.17
CA PRO A 258 10.90 -4.11 -13.28
C PRO A 258 9.98 -2.90 -13.50
N TYR A 259 8.72 -3.15 -13.81
CA TYR A 259 7.64 -2.16 -13.89
C TYR A 259 6.78 -2.22 -12.64
N VAL A 260 6.66 -1.12 -11.92
CA VAL A 260 5.83 -1.05 -10.72
C VAL A 260 4.38 -0.83 -11.11
N LEU A 261 3.50 -1.72 -10.64
CA LEU A 261 2.06 -1.67 -10.88
C LEU A 261 1.28 -0.95 -9.79
N GLU A 262 1.71 -1.15 -8.54
CA GLU A 262 1.02 -0.66 -7.34
C GLU A 262 1.97 -0.64 -6.14
N VAL A 263 1.77 0.34 -5.24
CA VAL A 263 2.45 0.41 -3.94
C VAL A 263 1.41 0.47 -2.85
N ASN A 264 1.39 -0.52 -1.96
CA ASN A 264 0.34 -0.71 -0.97
C ASN A 264 0.76 -0.22 0.42
N ALA A 265 0.06 0.79 0.98
CA ALA A 265 0.35 1.39 2.30
C ALA A 265 0.07 0.46 3.50
N SER A 266 -0.77 -0.55 3.34
CA SER A 266 -1.09 -1.52 4.40
C SER A 266 -0.99 -2.94 3.86
N PRO A 267 0.22 -3.39 3.47
CA PRO A 267 0.40 -4.66 2.78
C PRO A 267 0.02 -5.84 3.68
N GLY A 268 -0.73 -6.81 3.13
CA GLY A 268 -0.83 -8.13 3.75
C GLY A 268 0.50 -8.86 3.59
N PHE A 269 0.98 -9.49 4.66
CA PHE A 269 2.27 -10.20 4.67
C PHE A 269 2.17 -11.66 5.13
N ARG A 270 0.94 -12.17 5.30
CA ARG A 270 0.72 -13.59 5.63
C ARG A 270 1.22 -14.50 4.51
N GLY A 271 0.86 -14.20 3.25
CA GLY A 271 1.32 -14.98 2.11
C GLY A 271 2.84 -14.97 1.93
N LEU A 272 3.52 -13.86 2.29
CA LEU A 272 4.97 -13.80 2.30
C LEU A 272 5.56 -14.75 3.33
N LEU A 273 5.02 -14.76 4.57
CA LEU A 273 5.47 -15.68 5.61
C LEU A 273 5.26 -17.14 5.18
N GLU A 274 4.08 -17.46 4.64
CA GLU A 274 3.75 -18.82 4.18
C GLU A 274 4.67 -19.28 3.02
N ALA A 275 5.02 -18.35 2.12
CA ALA A 275 5.88 -18.67 0.98
C ALA A 275 7.37 -18.75 1.34
N THR A 276 7.87 -17.87 2.21
CA THR A 276 9.31 -17.66 2.41
C THR A 276 9.81 -17.94 3.81
N GLY A 277 8.93 -18.12 4.79
CA GLY A 277 9.28 -18.17 6.21
C GLY A 277 9.64 -16.81 6.84
N VAL A 278 9.69 -15.71 6.06
CA VAL A 278 10.06 -14.38 6.56
C VAL A 278 8.93 -13.77 7.37
N ASN A 279 9.18 -13.50 8.65
CA ASN A 279 8.24 -12.79 9.51
C ASN A 279 8.42 -11.27 9.42
N ALA A 280 7.73 -10.66 8.50
CA ALA A 280 7.81 -9.21 8.28
C ALA A 280 7.32 -8.36 9.48
N ALA A 281 6.52 -8.91 10.38
CA ALA A 281 6.09 -8.19 11.57
C ALA A 281 7.27 -7.81 12.47
N ASP A 282 8.28 -8.69 12.57
CA ASP A 282 9.48 -8.42 13.38
C ASP A 282 10.23 -7.20 12.81
N ALA A 283 10.43 -7.14 11.49
CA ALA A 283 11.11 -6.01 10.84
C ALA A 283 10.30 -4.70 10.94
N MET A 284 8.96 -4.77 10.81
CA MET A 284 8.10 -3.59 10.94
C MET A 284 8.15 -2.98 12.34
N VAL A 285 8.19 -3.84 13.38
CA VAL A 285 8.28 -3.39 14.77
C VAL A 285 9.68 -2.82 15.07
N GLU A 286 10.74 -3.50 14.63
CA GLU A 286 12.11 -3.02 14.75
C GLU A 286 12.26 -1.63 14.13
N TYR A 287 11.75 -1.43 12.93
CA TYR A 287 11.75 -0.15 12.25
C TYR A 287 10.98 0.93 13.03
N ALA A 288 9.77 0.64 13.49
CA ALA A 288 8.96 1.58 14.25
C ALA A 288 9.66 2.00 15.56
N VAL A 289 10.24 1.05 16.28
CA VAL A 289 11.01 1.29 17.51
C VAL A 289 12.28 2.11 17.23
N HIS A 290 13.00 1.79 16.17
CA HIS A 290 14.17 2.57 15.75
C HIS A 290 13.80 4.02 15.45
N LYS A 291 12.73 4.25 14.67
CA LYS A 291 12.20 5.58 14.36
C LYS A 291 11.82 6.35 15.64
N ALA A 292 11.23 5.68 16.63
CA ALA A 292 10.90 6.31 17.90
C ALA A 292 12.14 6.73 18.70
N LYS A 293 13.22 5.93 18.63
CA LYS A 293 14.49 6.19 19.34
C LYS A 293 15.36 7.26 18.67
N ALA A 294 15.37 7.30 17.34
CA ALA A 294 16.21 8.21 16.55
C ALA A 294 15.89 9.69 16.79
N GLY A 295 14.78 10.00 17.43
CA GLY A 295 14.43 11.39 17.72
C GLY A 295 14.21 12.22 16.45
N ASP A 296 13.74 11.59 15.36
CA ASP A 296 13.50 12.25 14.10
C ASP A 296 12.79 13.60 14.30
N PRO A 297 13.26 14.66 13.65
CA PRO A 297 12.66 15.97 13.81
C PRO A 297 11.17 15.86 13.55
N LYS A 298 10.39 16.45 14.46
CA LYS A 298 8.96 16.60 14.30
C LYS A 298 8.73 17.14 12.88
N PRO A 299 7.83 16.56 12.07
CA PRO A 299 7.51 17.16 10.79
C PRO A 299 7.14 18.64 11.01
N PRO A 300 7.52 19.51 10.07
CA PRO A 300 7.31 20.95 10.16
C PRO A 300 5.85 21.33 10.32
#